data_2c932d220161785ecb8028ce0222de03
#
_entry.id   2c932d220161785ecb8028ce0222de03
#
_cell.length_a   1.000
_cell.length_b   1.000
_cell.length_c   1.000
_cell.angle_alpha   90.00
_cell.angle_beta   90.00
_cell.angle_gamma   90.00
#
_symmetry.space_group_name_H-M   'P 1'
#
loop_
_entity.id
_entity.type
_entity.pdbx_description
1 polymer ?
#
loop_
_entity_poly.entity_id
_entity_poly.type
_entity_poly.pdbx_seq_one_letter_code
_entity_poly.pdbx_strand_id
1 'polypeptide(L)'
;MLDVLHEPRFVDESPATVYATLLDEDAYLCSESTMYRILRAAGEVRERRAQATHPATVKPELLAGAANTVWSWDITKLRGPARRVFYHLYSVLDIYSRYTVGWMIADREDARLAERLLADSVANQDINRGQLTIHADRGPAMASRTVAELLADLGVAKSHSRPRCSNDNPFSEAQYKTLKYRPDFPDRFDSIAHARDHCHTFFTWYNHHHRHSGIGYHTPADVHYGHSDAVRAARAQTLTAAYTRHPERFVRKHPEPPAPPATVWINQPTETDHTKKP
;
A
#
# COMPACT_ATOMS: atom_id res chain seq x y z
N MET A 1 12.82 45.61 12.56
CA MET A 1 11.96 44.61 13.24
C MET A 1 12.30 43.18 12.78
N LEU A 2 12.40 42.90 11.48
CA LEU A 2 12.82 41.58 11.02
C LEU A 2 14.21 41.24 11.57
N ASP A 3 15.16 42.15 11.52
CA ASP A 3 16.53 41.99 12.06
C ASP A 3 16.52 41.66 13.56
N VAL A 4 15.62 42.29 14.32
CA VAL A 4 15.44 42.00 15.74
C VAL A 4 14.90 40.58 15.95
N LEU A 5 13.94 40.13 15.13
CA LEU A 5 13.42 38.78 15.20
C LEU A 5 14.45 37.72 14.81
N HIS A 6 15.49 38.09 14.07
CA HIS A 6 16.61 37.23 13.67
C HIS A 6 17.80 37.28 14.64
N GLU A 7 17.76 38.10 15.70
CA GLU A 7 18.80 38.09 16.71
C GLU A 7 18.94 36.67 17.33
N PRO A 8 20.17 36.27 17.66
CA PRO A 8 20.39 34.93 18.25
C PRO A 8 19.54 34.64 19.48
N ARG A 9 19.17 35.66 20.26
CA ARG A 9 18.31 35.54 21.45
C ARG A 9 16.83 35.36 21.13
N PHE A 10 16.38 35.68 19.91
CA PHE A 10 14.99 35.71 19.50
C PHE A 10 14.66 34.73 18.37
N VAL A 11 15.65 34.13 17.75
CA VAL A 11 15.46 33.27 16.55
C VAL A 11 14.56 32.05 16.82
N ASP A 12 14.58 31.55 18.05
CA ASP A 12 13.77 30.43 18.49
C ASP A 12 12.51 30.81 19.27
N GLU A 13 12.31 32.11 19.50
CA GLU A 13 11.22 32.59 20.33
C GLU A 13 9.96 32.92 19.50
N SER A 14 8.80 32.78 20.14
CA SER A 14 7.54 33.19 19.52
C SER A 14 7.45 34.74 19.46
N PRO A 15 6.73 35.32 18.47
CA PRO A 15 6.46 36.77 18.47
C PRO A 15 5.87 37.31 19.77
N ALA A 16 5.05 36.54 20.47
CA ALA A 16 4.51 36.93 21.76
C ALA A 16 5.60 37.01 22.85
N THR A 17 6.53 36.04 22.87
CA THR A 17 7.67 36.08 23.80
C THR A 17 8.62 37.25 23.51
N VAL A 18 8.94 37.44 22.21
CA VAL A 18 9.77 38.60 21.79
C VAL A 18 9.12 39.93 22.19
N TYR A 19 7.81 40.05 21.98
CA TYR A 19 7.05 41.22 22.39
C TYR A 19 7.15 41.49 23.89
N ALA A 20 6.91 40.44 24.71
CA ALA A 20 6.99 40.56 26.17
C ALA A 20 8.42 40.93 26.65
N THR A 21 9.44 40.25 26.08
CA THR A 21 10.85 40.52 26.43
C THR A 21 11.25 41.97 26.09
N LEU A 22 10.84 42.47 24.92
CA LEU A 22 11.13 43.85 24.53
C LEU A 22 10.42 44.86 25.46
N LEU A 23 9.19 44.57 25.91
CA LEU A 23 8.51 45.44 26.89
C LEU A 23 9.22 45.42 28.26
N ASP A 24 9.74 44.28 28.71
CA ASP A 24 10.52 44.18 29.92
C ASP A 24 11.88 44.97 29.83
N GLU A 25 12.35 45.18 28.59
CA GLU A 25 13.54 46.00 28.26
C GLU A 25 13.20 47.50 27.97
N ASP A 26 11.99 47.94 28.33
CA ASP A 26 11.47 49.28 28.04
C ASP A 26 11.42 49.63 26.53
N ALA A 27 11.40 48.63 25.64
CA ALA A 27 11.42 48.80 24.20
C ALA A 27 10.08 48.38 23.55
N TYR A 28 9.32 49.34 23.02
CA TYR A 28 8.14 49.03 22.20
C TYR A 28 8.43 49.30 20.72
N LEU A 29 8.53 48.24 19.92
CA LEU A 29 8.78 48.35 18.47
C LEU A 29 7.53 48.27 17.64
N CYS A 30 6.68 47.28 17.88
CA CYS A 30 5.39 47.10 17.22
C CYS A 30 4.57 46.02 17.94
N SER A 31 3.28 45.92 17.60
CA SER A 31 2.42 44.87 18.16
C SER A 31 2.80 43.46 17.68
N GLU A 32 2.44 42.46 18.47
CA GLU A 32 2.57 41.03 18.11
C GLU A 32 1.97 40.71 16.72
N SER A 33 0.77 41.26 16.44
CA SER A 33 0.12 41.07 15.12
C SER A 33 0.97 41.65 13.97
N THR A 34 1.69 42.74 14.20
CA THR A 34 2.61 43.35 13.22
C THR A 34 3.83 42.46 13.00
N MET A 35 4.39 41.86 14.06
CA MET A 35 5.48 40.88 13.95
C MET A 35 5.08 39.67 13.08
N TYR A 36 3.90 39.07 13.34
CA TYR A 36 3.39 38.03 12.49
C TYR A 36 3.16 38.43 11.03
N ARG A 37 2.76 39.71 10.78
CA ARG A 37 2.59 40.21 9.43
C ARG A 37 3.94 40.35 8.71
N ILE A 38 4.98 40.84 9.41
CA ILE A 38 6.34 40.96 8.88
C ILE A 38 6.91 39.55 8.56
N LEU A 39 6.81 38.61 9.48
CA LEU A 39 7.24 37.23 9.26
C LEU A 39 6.51 36.59 8.08
N ARG A 40 5.20 36.87 7.92
CA ARG A 40 4.43 36.36 6.79
C ARG A 40 4.91 36.91 5.46
N ALA A 41 5.21 38.20 5.42
CA ALA A 41 5.77 38.88 4.24
C ALA A 41 7.17 38.35 3.88
N ALA A 42 7.96 37.93 4.89
CA ALA A 42 9.26 37.28 4.72
C ALA A 42 9.18 35.79 4.42
N GLY A 43 7.97 35.17 4.43
CA GLY A 43 7.81 33.74 4.24
C GLY A 43 8.15 32.87 5.46
N GLU A 44 8.33 33.47 6.63
CA GLU A 44 8.87 32.85 7.85
C GLU A 44 7.83 32.58 8.94
N VAL A 45 6.55 32.56 8.60
CA VAL A 45 5.46 32.25 9.57
C VAL A 45 5.44 30.77 9.99
N ARG A 46 6.12 29.91 9.22
CA ARG A 46 6.33 28.51 9.59
C ARG A 46 7.63 28.43 10.38
N GLU A 47 7.77 27.40 11.20
CA GLU A 47 8.88 27.20 12.12
C GLU A 47 10.21 27.84 11.70
N ARG A 48 10.69 28.77 12.51
CA ARG A 48 12.00 29.43 12.34
C ARG A 48 13.18 28.57 12.76
N ARG A 49 12.90 27.43 13.43
CA ARG A 49 13.92 26.44 13.79
C ARG A 49 14.43 25.77 12.54
N ALA A 50 15.74 25.54 12.46
CA ALA A 50 16.35 24.66 11.48
C ALA A 50 15.90 23.22 11.75
N GLN A 51 14.65 22.91 11.49
CA GLN A 51 14.18 21.53 11.51
C GLN A 51 14.76 20.81 10.31
N ALA A 52 15.23 19.58 10.52
CA ALA A 52 15.55 18.68 9.44
C ALA A 52 14.32 18.60 8.51
N THR A 53 14.39 19.27 7.38
CA THR A 53 13.36 19.14 6.34
C THR A 53 13.40 17.70 5.89
N HIS A 54 12.36 16.93 6.24
CA HIS A 54 12.24 15.60 5.69
C HIS A 54 12.19 15.73 4.16
N PRO A 55 13.05 15.03 3.42
CA PRO A 55 13.01 15.08 1.97
C PRO A 55 11.60 14.76 1.50
N ALA A 56 11.15 15.47 0.47
CA ALA A 56 9.83 15.23 -0.12
C ALA A 56 9.68 13.73 -0.41
N THR A 57 8.63 13.12 0.12
CA THR A 57 8.41 11.67 -0.06
C THR A 57 8.07 11.44 -1.53
N VAL A 58 8.94 10.74 -2.24
CA VAL A 58 8.75 10.40 -3.65
C VAL A 58 7.59 9.40 -3.77
N LYS A 59 6.73 9.62 -4.76
CA LYS A 59 5.65 8.70 -5.13
C LYS A 59 6.27 7.34 -5.50
N PRO A 60 5.89 6.22 -4.85
CA PRO A 60 6.41 4.92 -5.25
C PRO A 60 5.84 4.55 -6.62
N GLU A 61 6.70 4.26 -7.57
CA GLU A 61 6.36 3.80 -8.91
C GLU A 61 6.91 2.39 -9.06
N LEU A 62 6.02 1.39 -9.03
CA LEU A 62 6.40 -0.01 -9.07
C LEU A 62 5.73 -0.72 -10.24
N LEU A 63 6.53 -1.42 -11.04
CA LEU A 63 6.10 -2.21 -12.17
C LEU A 63 6.26 -3.70 -11.87
N ALA A 64 5.19 -4.46 -12.01
CA ALA A 64 5.21 -5.92 -12.04
C ALA A 64 4.94 -6.41 -13.47
N GLY A 65 5.91 -7.06 -14.09
CA GLY A 65 5.78 -7.66 -15.43
C GLY A 65 5.54 -9.18 -15.36
N ALA A 66 5.66 -9.79 -14.19
CA ALA A 66 5.45 -11.21 -13.95
C ALA A 66 5.06 -11.46 -12.50
N ALA A 67 4.58 -12.67 -12.20
CA ALA A 67 4.39 -13.13 -10.83
C ALA A 67 5.72 -13.09 -10.06
N ASN A 68 5.64 -12.87 -8.76
CA ASN A 68 6.78 -12.83 -7.85
C ASN A 68 7.81 -11.70 -8.14
N THR A 69 7.35 -10.60 -8.77
CA THR A 69 8.18 -9.41 -9.00
C THR A 69 7.89 -8.32 -7.97
N VAL A 70 6.62 -8.07 -7.66
CA VAL A 70 6.21 -7.09 -6.66
C VAL A 70 5.10 -7.68 -5.81
N TRP A 71 5.32 -7.71 -4.50
CA TRP A 71 4.29 -8.06 -3.53
C TRP A 71 3.82 -6.84 -2.77
N SER A 72 2.52 -6.80 -2.51
CA SER A 72 1.88 -5.85 -1.59
C SER A 72 1.62 -6.55 -0.26
N TRP A 73 2.00 -5.92 0.83
CA TRP A 73 1.74 -6.42 2.17
C TRP A 73 0.97 -5.41 2.99
N ASP A 74 0.01 -5.91 3.77
CA ASP A 74 -0.79 -5.08 4.67
C ASP A 74 -1.37 -5.90 5.84
N ILE A 75 -1.81 -5.18 6.89
CA ILE A 75 -2.44 -5.75 8.08
C ILE A 75 -3.80 -5.11 8.26
N THR A 76 -4.84 -5.93 8.38
CA THR A 76 -6.19 -5.43 8.68
C THR A 76 -6.75 -6.04 9.95
N LYS A 77 -7.62 -5.28 10.64
CA LYS A 77 -8.29 -5.71 11.87
C LYS A 77 -9.58 -6.45 11.56
N LEU A 78 -9.76 -7.58 12.22
CA LEU A 78 -10.98 -8.37 12.27
C LEU A 78 -11.60 -8.21 13.67
N ARG A 79 -12.92 -7.99 13.76
CA ARG A 79 -13.58 -7.82 15.05
C ARG A 79 -13.65 -9.15 15.80
N GLY A 80 -13.12 -9.18 17.01
CA GLY A 80 -13.21 -10.32 17.92
C GLY A 80 -14.53 -10.38 18.70
N PRO A 81 -14.66 -11.31 19.66
CA PRO A 81 -15.93 -11.62 20.31
C PRO A 81 -16.51 -10.48 21.14
N ALA A 82 -15.67 -9.64 21.70
CA ALA A 82 -16.07 -8.52 22.54
C ALA A 82 -15.71 -7.16 21.93
N ARG A 83 -16.35 -6.10 22.43
CA ARG A 83 -16.02 -4.72 22.05
C ARG A 83 -14.54 -4.43 22.37
N ARG A 84 -13.81 -3.82 21.39
CA ARG A 84 -12.38 -3.50 21.47
C ARG A 84 -11.43 -4.72 21.40
N VAL A 85 -11.96 -5.93 21.23
CA VAL A 85 -11.13 -7.08 20.88
C VAL A 85 -10.99 -7.16 19.37
N PHE A 86 -9.76 -7.27 18.87
CA PHE A 86 -9.47 -7.39 17.45
C PHE A 86 -8.43 -8.48 17.22
N TYR A 87 -8.60 -9.20 16.14
CA TYR A 87 -7.55 -10.05 15.57
C TYR A 87 -6.92 -9.32 14.39
N HIS A 88 -5.67 -9.59 14.12
CA HIS A 88 -4.92 -8.93 13.07
C HIS A 88 -4.63 -9.93 11.95
N LEU A 89 -5.22 -9.67 10.79
CA LEU A 89 -4.97 -10.43 9.58
C LEU A 89 -3.83 -9.77 8.82
N TYR A 90 -2.72 -10.48 8.70
CA TYR A 90 -1.60 -10.17 7.84
C TYR A 90 -1.82 -10.84 6.50
N SER A 91 -1.64 -10.16 5.39
CA SER A 91 -1.65 -10.78 4.06
C SER A 91 -0.57 -10.22 3.16
N VAL A 92 0.01 -11.10 2.37
CA VAL A 92 1.00 -10.80 1.33
C VAL A 92 0.41 -11.21 0.00
N LEU A 93 0.25 -10.25 -0.90
CA LEU A 93 -0.41 -10.40 -2.19
C LEU A 93 0.59 -10.10 -3.32
N ASP A 94 0.70 -11.00 -4.28
CA ASP A 94 1.37 -10.72 -5.54
C ASP A 94 0.51 -9.78 -6.40
N ILE A 95 1.03 -8.59 -6.75
CA ILE A 95 0.23 -7.59 -7.46
C ILE A 95 -0.02 -7.92 -8.92
N TYR A 96 0.82 -8.74 -9.55
CA TYR A 96 0.63 -9.16 -10.94
C TYR A 96 -0.50 -10.17 -11.07
N SER A 97 -0.42 -11.25 -10.32
CA SER A 97 -1.39 -12.35 -10.38
C SER A 97 -2.60 -12.18 -9.47
N ARG A 98 -2.55 -11.30 -8.48
CA ARG A 98 -3.51 -11.17 -7.36
C ARG A 98 -3.47 -12.38 -6.41
N TYR A 99 -2.51 -13.29 -6.54
CA TYR A 99 -2.37 -14.47 -5.70
C TYR A 99 -1.91 -14.07 -4.29
N THR A 100 -2.60 -14.57 -3.27
CA THR A 100 -2.16 -14.41 -1.88
C THR A 100 -1.07 -15.44 -1.60
N VAL A 101 0.17 -14.99 -1.56
CA VAL A 101 1.36 -15.84 -1.37
C VAL A 101 1.56 -16.23 0.09
N GLY A 102 1.03 -15.45 1.03
CA GLY A 102 1.08 -15.74 2.44
C GLY A 102 0.03 -14.95 3.23
N TRP A 103 -0.46 -15.54 4.31
CA TRP A 103 -1.35 -14.88 5.25
C TRP A 103 -1.26 -15.52 6.64
N MET A 104 -1.60 -14.76 7.66
CA MET A 104 -1.72 -15.27 9.02
C MET A 104 -2.64 -14.40 9.88
N ILE A 105 -3.16 -14.97 10.98
CA ILE A 105 -3.93 -14.22 11.97
C ILE A 105 -3.24 -14.30 13.33
N ALA A 106 -3.12 -13.14 13.97
CA ALA A 106 -2.56 -12.97 15.30
C ALA A 106 -3.49 -12.15 16.20
N ASP A 107 -3.25 -12.22 17.49
CA ASP A 107 -3.94 -11.42 18.52
C ASP A 107 -3.43 -9.98 18.61
N ARG A 108 -2.27 -9.69 18.06
CA ARG A 108 -1.65 -8.36 18.03
C ARG A 108 -0.81 -8.14 16.79
N GLU A 109 -0.48 -6.89 16.52
CA GLU A 109 0.55 -6.54 15.55
C GLU A 109 1.94 -6.71 16.19
N ASP A 110 2.79 -7.52 15.54
CA ASP A 110 4.13 -7.84 16.03
C ASP A 110 5.10 -7.97 14.85
N ALA A 111 6.27 -7.33 14.96
CA ALA A 111 7.28 -7.33 13.92
C ALA A 111 7.89 -8.73 13.65
N ARG A 112 8.03 -9.57 14.67
CA ARG A 112 8.55 -10.93 14.53
C ARG A 112 7.58 -11.84 13.80
N LEU A 113 6.27 -11.62 13.98
CA LEU A 113 5.24 -12.35 13.24
C LEU A 113 5.27 -11.95 11.75
N ALA A 114 5.45 -10.66 11.47
CA ALA A 114 5.63 -10.17 10.11
C ALA A 114 6.88 -10.74 9.45
N GLU A 115 8.01 -10.72 10.16
CA GLU A 115 9.27 -11.31 9.72
C GLU A 115 9.11 -12.78 9.34
N ARG A 116 8.51 -13.57 10.22
CA ARG A 116 8.23 -15.00 9.96
C ARG A 116 7.34 -15.20 8.74
N LEU A 117 6.23 -14.47 8.62
CA LEU A 117 5.33 -14.59 7.47
C LEU A 117 6.04 -14.27 6.16
N LEU A 118 6.86 -13.21 6.13
CA LEU A 118 7.61 -12.82 4.94
C LEU A 118 8.68 -13.86 4.58
N ALA A 119 9.42 -14.37 5.57
CA ALA A 119 10.43 -15.42 5.37
C ALA A 119 9.79 -16.70 4.80
N ASP A 120 8.69 -17.17 5.43
CA ASP A 120 7.95 -18.35 4.98
C ASP A 120 7.38 -18.14 3.56
N SER A 121 6.86 -16.94 3.25
CA SER A 121 6.31 -16.62 1.93
C SER A 121 7.39 -16.63 0.85
N VAL A 122 8.56 -16.02 1.11
CA VAL A 122 9.69 -16.00 0.19
C VAL A 122 10.21 -17.41 -0.08
N ALA A 123 10.35 -18.23 0.98
CA ALA A 123 10.79 -19.61 0.87
C ALA A 123 9.80 -20.47 0.08
N ASN A 124 8.49 -20.35 0.34
CA ASN A 124 7.44 -21.11 -0.32
C ASN A 124 7.27 -20.77 -1.81
N GLN A 125 7.70 -19.58 -2.23
CA GLN A 125 7.63 -19.12 -3.63
C GLN A 125 8.96 -19.26 -4.38
N ASP A 126 9.99 -19.83 -3.76
CA ASP A 126 11.33 -20.04 -4.34
C ASP A 126 11.90 -18.76 -4.96
N ILE A 127 11.85 -17.65 -4.21
CA ILE A 127 12.24 -16.33 -4.68
C ILE A 127 13.77 -16.20 -4.74
N ASN A 128 14.28 -15.83 -5.92
CA ASN A 128 15.69 -15.53 -6.08
C ASN A 128 16.08 -14.14 -5.51
N ARG A 129 17.32 -14.01 -5.03
CA ARG A 129 17.84 -12.71 -4.55
C ARG A 129 17.74 -11.64 -5.64
N GLY A 130 17.23 -10.47 -5.30
CA GLY A 130 17.09 -9.35 -6.23
C GLY A 130 15.87 -9.42 -7.16
N GLN A 131 15.07 -10.48 -7.11
CA GLN A 131 13.89 -10.66 -7.94
C GLN A 131 12.68 -9.87 -7.44
N LEU A 132 12.50 -9.81 -6.11
CA LEU A 132 11.27 -9.35 -5.46
C LEU A 132 11.43 -7.95 -4.86
N THR A 133 10.38 -7.14 -5.02
CA THR A 133 10.15 -5.92 -4.25
C THR A 133 8.92 -6.10 -3.38
N ILE A 134 9.01 -5.82 -2.07
CA ILE A 134 7.85 -5.78 -1.17
C ILE A 134 7.43 -4.34 -0.92
N HIS A 135 6.19 -4.04 -1.24
CA HIS A 135 5.55 -2.76 -1.00
C HIS A 135 4.56 -2.85 0.15
N ALA A 136 4.60 -1.87 1.06
CA ALA A 136 3.68 -1.80 2.18
C ALA A 136 3.46 -0.39 2.68
N ASP A 137 2.40 -0.21 3.46
CA ASP A 137 2.17 1.02 4.21
C ASP A 137 3.23 1.19 5.31
N ARG A 138 3.38 2.41 5.82
CA ARG A 138 4.33 2.74 6.89
C ARG A 138 3.80 2.32 8.28
N GLY A 139 3.26 1.10 8.39
CA GLY A 139 2.85 0.56 9.68
C GLY A 139 4.05 0.24 10.60
N PRO A 140 3.86 0.22 11.93
CA PRO A 140 4.94 -0.05 12.89
C PRO A 140 5.69 -1.36 12.63
N ALA A 141 4.98 -2.43 12.26
CA ALA A 141 5.57 -3.73 11.95
C ALA A 141 6.50 -3.65 10.74
N MET A 142 6.08 -2.92 9.66
CA MET A 142 6.88 -2.77 8.44
C MET A 142 8.05 -1.81 8.61
N ALA A 143 7.91 -0.80 9.45
CA ALA A 143 8.98 0.14 9.77
C ALA A 143 10.02 -0.45 10.74
N SER A 144 9.79 -1.67 11.26
CA SER A 144 10.68 -2.31 12.22
C SER A 144 12.06 -2.62 11.61
N ARG A 145 13.07 -2.54 12.46
CA ARG A 145 14.45 -2.85 12.08
C ARG A 145 14.59 -4.34 11.69
N THR A 146 13.94 -5.24 12.40
CA THR A 146 14.01 -6.68 12.17
C THR A 146 13.50 -7.08 10.79
N VAL A 147 12.37 -6.52 10.35
CA VAL A 147 11.86 -6.75 8.98
C VAL A 147 12.80 -6.16 7.94
N ALA A 148 13.38 -4.99 8.19
CA ALA A 148 14.33 -4.39 7.24
C ALA A 148 15.61 -5.23 7.09
N GLU A 149 16.15 -5.75 8.19
CA GLU A 149 17.31 -6.65 8.20
C GLU A 149 16.99 -7.97 7.47
N LEU A 150 15.85 -8.61 7.76
CA LEU A 150 15.42 -9.82 7.03
C LEU A 150 15.35 -9.59 5.51
N LEU A 151 14.69 -8.52 5.07
CA LEU A 151 14.54 -8.26 3.63
C LEU A 151 15.90 -8.00 2.95
N ALA A 152 16.83 -7.32 3.65
CA ALA A 152 18.20 -7.14 3.17
C ALA A 152 18.94 -8.48 3.05
N ASP A 153 18.82 -9.35 4.07
CA ASP A 153 19.44 -10.67 4.08
C ASP A 153 18.90 -11.57 2.96
N LEU A 154 17.60 -11.49 2.68
CA LEU A 154 16.95 -12.20 1.58
C LEU A 154 17.22 -11.55 0.20
N GLY A 155 17.80 -10.35 0.16
CA GLY A 155 18.00 -9.61 -1.08
C GLY A 155 16.69 -9.11 -1.70
N VAL A 156 15.67 -8.83 -0.87
CA VAL A 156 14.36 -8.32 -1.27
C VAL A 156 14.34 -6.80 -1.15
N ALA A 157 13.97 -6.11 -2.22
CA ALA A 157 13.84 -4.66 -2.20
C ALA A 157 12.59 -4.24 -1.40
N LYS A 158 12.69 -3.09 -0.71
CA LYS A 158 11.61 -2.54 0.13
C LYS A 158 11.10 -1.23 -0.44
N SER A 159 9.79 -1.09 -0.53
CA SER A 159 9.09 0.12 -0.92
C SER A 159 7.99 0.47 0.08
N HIS A 160 7.68 1.76 0.22
CA HIS A 160 6.64 2.23 1.13
C HIS A 160 5.69 3.21 0.47
N SER A 161 4.43 3.14 0.87
CA SER A 161 3.43 4.15 0.60
C SER A 161 3.84 5.52 1.17
N ARG A 162 3.40 6.60 0.52
CA ARG A 162 3.53 7.95 1.08
C ARG A 162 2.65 8.09 2.33
N PRO A 163 3.04 8.91 3.31
CA PRO A 163 2.22 9.14 4.49
C PRO A 163 0.81 9.63 4.12
N ARG A 164 -0.23 9.02 4.68
CA ARG A 164 -1.65 9.36 4.48
C ARG A 164 -2.13 9.28 3.02
N CYS A 165 -1.50 8.43 2.20
CA CYS A 165 -1.87 8.22 0.80
C CYS A 165 -2.36 6.78 0.61
N SER A 166 -3.67 6.56 0.79
CA SER A 166 -4.30 5.23 0.66
C SER A 166 -4.16 4.64 -0.74
N ASN A 167 -4.12 5.50 -1.78
CA ASN A 167 -3.99 5.04 -3.16
C ASN A 167 -2.63 4.39 -3.48
N ASP A 168 -1.66 4.45 -2.58
CA ASP A 168 -0.35 3.84 -2.79
C ASP A 168 -0.34 2.33 -2.50
N ASN A 169 -1.38 1.78 -1.83
CA ASN A 169 -1.53 0.32 -1.61
C ASN A 169 -2.90 -0.23 -2.06
N PRO A 170 -3.32 0.01 -3.31
CA PRO A 170 -4.68 -0.26 -3.76
C PRO A 170 -5.02 -1.77 -3.83
N PHE A 171 -4.01 -2.63 -3.98
CA PHE A 171 -4.21 -4.07 -4.17
C PHE A 171 -4.61 -4.78 -2.89
N SER A 172 -3.92 -4.50 -1.77
CA SER A 172 -4.28 -5.02 -0.46
C SER A 172 -5.64 -4.50 0.00
N GLU A 173 -5.92 -3.20 -0.24
CA GLU A 173 -7.24 -2.62 0.07
C GLU A 173 -8.37 -3.30 -0.71
N ALA A 174 -8.19 -3.57 -2.01
CA ALA A 174 -9.16 -4.26 -2.84
C ALA A 174 -9.40 -5.70 -2.39
N GLN A 175 -8.33 -6.41 -1.97
CA GLN A 175 -8.44 -7.75 -1.42
C GLN A 175 -9.25 -7.77 -0.13
N TYR A 176 -8.97 -6.84 0.79
CA TYR A 176 -9.73 -6.73 2.04
C TYR A 176 -11.18 -6.31 1.83
N LYS A 177 -11.47 -5.49 0.83
CA LYS A 177 -12.86 -5.24 0.42
C LYS A 177 -13.52 -6.52 -0.03
N THR A 178 -12.86 -7.31 -0.90
CA THR A 178 -13.40 -8.60 -1.35
C THR A 178 -13.67 -9.54 -0.18
N LEU A 179 -12.80 -9.60 0.83
CA LEU A 179 -13.02 -10.39 2.04
C LEU A 179 -14.21 -9.89 2.85
N LYS A 180 -14.20 -8.59 3.20
CA LYS A 180 -15.12 -8.02 4.21
C LYS A 180 -16.54 -7.78 3.68
N TYR A 181 -16.71 -7.67 2.37
CA TYR A 181 -18.04 -7.47 1.75
C TYR A 181 -18.71 -8.77 1.28
N ARG A 182 -18.11 -9.93 1.55
CA ARG A 182 -18.78 -11.20 1.27
C ARG A 182 -19.99 -11.38 2.19
N PRO A 183 -21.08 -12.00 1.67
CA PRO A 183 -22.27 -12.27 2.47
C PRO A 183 -22.03 -13.18 3.69
N ASP A 184 -21.01 -14.04 3.62
CA ASP A 184 -20.62 -14.97 4.67
C ASP A 184 -19.59 -14.39 5.66
N PHE A 185 -19.18 -13.12 5.48
CA PHE A 185 -18.25 -12.48 6.41
C PHE A 185 -18.96 -12.13 7.73
N PRO A 186 -18.51 -12.69 8.87
CA PRO A 186 -19.17 -12.48 10.14
C PRO A 186 -18.95 -11.06 10.68
N ASP A 187 -19.96 -10.47 11.33
CA ASP A 187 -19.78 -9.17 12.01
C ASP A 187 -18.72 -9.25 13.12
N ARG A 188 -18.61 -10.43 13.77
CA ARG A 188 -17.61 -10.73 14.80
C ARG A 188 -17.16 -12.17 14.71
N PHE A 189 -15.91 -12.40 15.06
CA PHE A 189 -15.31 -13.72 15.20
C PHE A 189 -15.33 -14.15 16.67
N ASP A 190 -15.85 -15.33 16.96
CA ASP A 190 -15.96 -15.85 18.34
C ASP A 190 -14.62 -16.17 18.96
N SER A 191 -13.64 -16.54 18.13
CA SER A 191 -12.29 -16.91 18.53
C SER A 191 -11.28 -16.64 17.42
N ILE A 192 -10.00 -16.66 17.76
CA ILE A 192 -8.93 -16.58 16.76
C ILE A 192 -8.92 -17.82 15.84
N ALA A 193 -9.34 -18.98 16.34
CA ALA A 193 -9.50 -20.20 15.54
C ALA A 193 -10.61 -20.01 14.50
N HIS A 194 -11.79 -19.51 14.89
CA HIS A 194 -12.87 -19.18 13.97
C HIS A 194 -12.41 -18.20 12.87
N ALA A 195 -11.64 -17.16 13.24
CA ALA A 195 -11.11 -16.22 12.26
C ALA A 195 -10.11 -16.89 11.30
N ARG A 196 -9.27 -17.82 11.78
CA ARG A 196 -8.34 -18.58 10.93
C ARG A 196 -9.08 -19.51 9.96
N ASP A 197 -10.08 -20.23 10.41
CA ASP A 197 -10.87 -21.15 9.58
C ASP A 197 -11.62 -20.40 8.47
N HIS A 198 -12.22 -19.27 8.82
CA HIS A 198 -12.88 -18.39 7.84
C HIS A 198 -11.89 -17.87 6.80
N CYS A 199 -10.74 -17.33 7.24
CA CYS A 199 -9.72 -16.81 6.33
C CYS A 199 -9.07 -17.93 5.50
N HIS A 200 -8.90 -19.13 6.03
CA HIS A 200 -8.42 -20.28 5.27
C HIS A 200 -9.39 -20.61 4.12
N THR A 201 -10.68 -20.71 4.40
CA THR A 201 -11.72 -20.90 3.39
C THR A 201 -11.73 -19.78 2.36
N PHE A 202 -11.65 -18.52 2.83
CA PHE A 202 -11.62 -17.38 1.95
C PHE A 202 -10.39 -17.35 1.02
N PHE A 203 -9.17 -17.51 1.54
CA PHE A 203 -7.96 -17.42 0.70
C PHE A 203 -7.83 -18.61 -0.25
N THR A 204 -8.29 -19.81 0.14
CA THR A 204 -8.39 -20.95 -0.76
C THR A 204 -9.34 -20.64 -1.92
N TRP A 205 -10.54 -20.15 -1.61
CA TRP A 205 -11.49 -19.72 -2.64
C TRP A 205 -10.95 -18.57 -3.49
N TYR A 206 -10.35 -17.55 -2.86
CA TYR A 206 -9.81 -16.38 -3.54
C TYR A 206 -8.72 -16.75 -4.55
N ASN A 207 -7.78 -17.57 -4.15
CA ASN A 207 -6.69 -17.99 -5.01
C ASN A 207 -7.13 -18.90 -6.17
N HIS A 208 -8.04 -19.85 -5.93
CA HIS A 208 -8.33 -20.93 -6.87
C HIS A 208 -9.69 -20.83 -7.57
N HIS A 209 -10.62 -20.04 -7.06
CA HIS A 209 -11.99 -20.00 -7.61
C HIS A 209 -12.46 -18.58 -7.96
N HIS A 210 -11.96 -17.55 -7.29
CA HIS A 210 -12.37 -16.17 -7.57
C HIS A 210 -11.91 -15.72 -8.96
N ARG A 211 -12.87 -15.28 -9.80
CA ARG A 211 -12.61 -14.74 -11.13
C ARG A 211 -12.36 -13.23 -11.01
N HIS A 212 -11.10 -12.80 -11.08
CA HIS A 212 -10.72 -11.42 -10.84
C HIS A 212 -10.74 -10.60 -12.14
N SER A 213 -11.55 -9.53 -12.21
CA SER A 213 -11.70 -8.68 -13.40
C SER A 213 -10.37 -8.05 -13.85
N GLY A 214 -9.54 -7.61 -12.92
CA GLY A 214 -8.24 -6.99 -13.19
C GLY A 214 -7.19 -7.92 -13.81
N ILE A 215 -7.47 -9.21 -13.92
CA ILE A 215 -6.61 -10.20 -14.59
C ILE A 215 -7.39 -11.01 -15.65
N GLY A 216 -8.31 -10.35 -16.35
CA GLY A 216 -9.04 -10.99 -17.44
C GLY A 216 -9.97 -12.13 -17.01
N TYR A 217 -10.53 -12.04 -15.81
CA TYR A 217 -11.39 -13.08 -15.21
C TYR A 217 -10.72 -14.46 -15.10
N HIS A 218 -9.38 -14.50 -14.98
CA HIS A 218 -8.66 -15.68 -14.54
C HIS A 218 -8.73 -15.79 -13.02
N THR A 219 -8.45 -16.98 -12.49
CA THR A 219 -8.17 -17.11 -11.06
C THR A 219 -6.76 -16.58 -10.77
N PRO A 220 -6.50 -16.05 -9.56
CA PRO A 220 -5.14 -15.71 -9.16
C PRO A 220 -4.13 -16.83 -9.38
N ALA A 221 -4.50 -18.08 -9.08
CA ALA A 221 -3.65 -19.25 -9.29
C ALA A 221 -3.34 -19.52 -10.77
N ASP A 222 -4.31 -19.36 -11.70
CA ASP A 222 -4.08 -19.54 -13.13
C ASP A 222 -2.99 -18.57 -13.64
N VAL A 223 -3.00 -17.32 -13.17
CA VAL A 223 -2.01 -16.31 -13.59
C VAL A 223 -0.67 -16.53 -12.88
N HIS A 224 -0.71 -16.83 -11.57
CA HIS A 224 0.49 -16.98 -10.75
C HIS A 224 1.38 -18.13 -11.21
N TYR A 225 0.76 -19.25 -11.57
CA TYR A 225 1.44 -20.47 -12.01
C TYR A 225 1.53 -20.62 -13.54
N GLY A 226 1.23 -19.55 -14.31
CA GLY A 226 1.41 -19.54 -15.76
C GLY A 226 0.38 -20.34 -16.56
N HIS A 227 -0.78 -20.67 -15.99
CA HIS A 227 -1.83 -21.45 -16.66
C HIS A 227 -2.80 -20.59 -17.49
N SER A 228 -2.64 -19.27 -17.47
CA SER A 228 -3.58 -18.31 -18.09
C SER A 228 -3.76 -18.54 -19.60
N ASP A 229 -2.70 -18.89 -20.33
CA ASP A 229 -2.78 -19.12 -21.78
C ASP A 229 -3.59 -20.37 -22.11
N ALA A 230 -3.43 -21.45 -21.35
CA ALA A 230 -4.24 -22.67 -21.52
C ALA A 230 -5.73 -22.42 -21.24
N VAL A 231 -6.02 -21.68 -20.16
CA VAL A 231 -7.41 -21.30 -19.81
C VAL A 231 -7.99 -20.38 -20.90
N ARG A 232 -7.21 -19.44 -21.43
CA ARG A 232 -7.64 -18.54 -22.51
C ARG A 232 -7.91 -19.31 -23.79
N ALA A 233 -7.06 -20.26 -24.16
CA ALA A 233 -7.23 -21.10 -25.33
C ALA A 233 -8.54 -21.94 -25.24
N ALA A 234 -8.83 -22.55 -24.10
CA ALA A 234 -10.07 -23.28 -23.88
C ALA A 234 -11.32 -22.39 -24.00
N ARG A 235 -11.27 -21.18 -23.45
CA ARG A 235 -12.35 -20.18 -23.59
C ARG A 235 -12.55 -19.74 -25.05
N ALA A 236 -11.43 -19.55 -25.79
CA ALA A 236 -11.47 -19.19 -27.20
C ALA A 236 -12.15 -20.27 -28.06
N GLN A 237 -11.86 -21.55 -27.81
CA GLN A 237 -12.53 -22.67 -28.46
C GLN A 237 -14.05 -22.64 -28.23
N THR A 238 -14.47 -22.43 -26.98
CA THR A 238 -15.89 -22.30 -26.61
C THR A 238 -16.56 -21.14 -27.34
N LEU A 239 -15.92 -19.99 -27.38
CA LEU A 239 -16.43 -18.79 -28.08
C LEU A 239 -16.49 -19.00 -29.60
N THR A 240 -15.47 -19.63 -30.20
CA THR A 240 -15.46 -19.96 -31.63
C THR A 240 -16.60 -20.93 -32.00
N ALA A 241 -16.82 -21.98 -31.19
CA ALA A 241 -17.94 -22.91 -31.38
C ALA A 241 -19.30 -22.20 -31.25
N ALA A 242 -19.44 -21.24 -30.33
CA ALA A 242 -20.64 -20.43 -30.18
C ALA A 242 -20.85 -19.50 -31.39
N TYR A 243 -19.77 -18.87 -31.87
CA TYR A 243 -19.79 -18.02 -33.06
C TYR A 243 -20.21 -18.81 -34.32
N THR A 244 -19.65 -19.99 -34.51
CA THR A 244 -20.01 -20.86 -35.68
C THR A 244 -21.49 -21.25 -35.66
N ARG A 245 -22.08 -21.50 -34.49
CA ARG A 245 -23.50 -21.88 -34.37
C ARG A 245 -24.46 -20.70 -34.48
N HIS A 246 -24.04 -19.53 -34.03
CA HIS A 246 -24.89 -18.35 -33.88
C HIS A 246 -24.11 -17.05 -34.21
N PRO A 247 -23.63 -16.87 -35.48
CA PRO A 247 -22.84 -15.70 -35.86
C PRO A 247 -23.64 -14.39 -35.70
N GLU A 248 -24.95 -14.44 -35.83
CA GLU A 248 -25.87 -13.30 -35.69
C GLU A 248 -25.84 -12.66 -34.29
N ARG A 249 -25.35 -13.38 -33.25
CA ARG A 249 -25.22 -12.84 -31.90
C ARG A 249 -23.97 -12.00 -31.71
N PHE A 250 -23.01 -12.07 -32.61
CA PHE A 250 -21.71 -11.42 -32.53
C PHE A 250 -21.56 -10.32 -33.60
N VAL A 251 -22.28 -9.25 -33.39
CA VAL A 251 -22.52 -8.20 -34.42
C VAL A 251 -21.25 -7.44 -34.82
N ARG A 252 -20.23 -7.36 -33.94
CA ARG A 252 -19.08 -6.46 -34.18
C ARG A 252 -17.85 -7.16 -34.71
N LYS A 253 -17.47 -8.31 -34.12
CA LYS A 253 -16.27 -9.08 -34.47
C LYS A 253 -16.35 -10.49 -33.89
N HIS A 254 -15.47 -11.35 -34.38
CA HIS A 254 -15.25 -12.66 -33.76
C HIS A 254 -14.94 -12.48 -32.25
N PRO A 255 -15.61 -13.21 -31.34
CA PRO A 255 -15.42 -13.05 -29.91
C PRO A 255 -14.06 -13.60 -29.46
N GLU A 256 -13.38 -12.86 -28.59
CA GLU A 256 -12.12 -13.27 -27.96
C GLU A 256 -12.26 -13.21 -26.45
N PRO A 257 -11.69 -14.17 -25.71
CA PRO A 257 -11.67 -14.09 -24.26
C PRO A 257 -10.67 -13.03 -23.79
N PRO A 258 -10.97 -12.31 -22.69
CA PRO A 258 -10.03 -11.34 -22.13
C PRO A 258 -8.71 -11.99 -21.71
N ALA A 259 -7.62 -11.27 -21.94
CA ALA A 259 -6.28 -11.68 -21.50
C ALA A 259 -5.95 -11.01 -20.15
N PRO A 260 -5.07 -11.59 -19.34
CA PRO A 260 -4.43 -10.87 -18.25
C PRO A 260 -3.64 -9.68 -18.78
N PRO A 261 -3.43 -8.61 -17.99
CA PRO A 261 -2.59 -7.49 -18.40
C PRO A 261 -1.12 -7.94 -18.53
N ALA A 262 -0.40 -7.39 -19.50
CA ALA A 262 1.02 -7.68 -19.65
C ALA A 262 1.86 -7.11 -18.49
N THR A 263 1.44 -6.00 -17.92
CA THR A 263 2.10 -5.32 -16.80
C THR A 263 1.09 -4.74 -15.82
N VAL A 264 1.50 -4.65 -14.57
CA VAL A 264 0.68 -4.07 -13.49
C VAL A 264 1.53 -3.03 -12.75
N TRP A 265 0.92 -1.90 -12.41
CA TRP A 265 1.59 -0.79 -11.77
C TRP A 265 0.99 -0.46 -10.40
N ILE A 266 1.85 -0.09 -9.46
CA ILE A 266 1.48 0.81 -8.38
C ILE A 266 1.93 2.20 -8.81
N ASN A 267 0.98 3.15 -8.93
CA ASN A 267 1.24 4.52 -9.35
C ASN A 267 1.96 4.65 -10.70
N GLN A 268 1.36 4.15 -11.75
CA GLN A 268 1.90 4.31 -13.12
C GLN A 268 2.28 5.78 -13.40
N PRO A 269 3.51 6.06 -13.92
CA PRO A 269 3.91 7.40 -14.33
C PRO A 269 2.95 7.94 -15.40
N THR A 270 2.55 9.21 -15.27
CA THR A 270 1.83 9.92 -16.32
C THR A 270 2.81 10.80 -17.11
N GLU A 271 2.56 11.05 -18.38
CA GLU A 271 3.43 11.91 -19.23
C GLU A 271 3.68 13.29 -18.61
N THR A 272 2.74 13.79 -17.79
CA THR A 272 2.87 15.06 -17.08
C THR A 272 3.85 15.02 -15.89
N ASP A 273 4.20 13.85 -15.38
CA ASP A 273 5.15 13.72 -14.26
C ASP A 273 6.61 13.93 -14.70
N HIS A 274 6.92 13.74 -16.00
CA HIS A 274 8.26 13.96 -16.54
C HIS A 274 8.63 15.43 -16.75
N THR A 275 7.65 16.35 -16.77
CA THR A 275 7.88 17.79 -16.98
C THR A 275 8.13 18.58 -15.68
N LYS A 276 8.06 17.94 -14.51
CA LYS A 276 8.25 18.57 -13.19
C LYS A 276 9.52 18.15 -12.44
N LYS A 277 10.51 17.58 -13.12
CA LYS A 277 11.84 17.47 -12.50
C LYS A 277 12.60 18.79 -12.69
N PRO A 278 13.10 19.39 -11.58
CA PRO A 278 13.93 20.59 -11.64
C PRO A 278 15.27 20.32 -12.30
#